data_43cf37e26e77cb8758fa735c2444fdbe
#
_entry.id   43cf37e26e77cb8758fa735c2444fdbe
#
_cell.length_a   1.000
_cell.length_b   1.000
_cell.length_c   1.000
_cell.angle_alpha   90.00
_cell.angle_beta   90.00
_cell.angle_gamma   90.00
#
_symmetry.space_group_name_H-M   'P 1'
#
loop_
_entity.id
_entity.type
_entity.pdbx_description
1 polymer ?
#
loop_
_entity_poly.entity_id
_entity_poly.type
_entity_poly.pdbx_seq_one_letter_code
_entity_poly.pdbx_strand_id
1 'polypeptide(L)'
;MKRTKGNVAGMITILDGGMGQELIARTSAEPTPLWATQVMLDEPALVRAVHDDFFAAGAMVATANTYAIHHDRLMPAGIDDKFEALHRTACEIACAARDAAGAGRVAGALGPLIGSYRVGPLPEDAVERFREICRLQAPLVDLFLIETASSLEQARAAVAGATGHDKPIWLGVSVDDQDGTKLRSGEPLEEVMRTTSKIDALLINCSTPEAVSAGLDVIKTADRPFGAYANGFTRITKSFVQEGATVSELSARSDLSPAAYADFAEHWAKMGATIIGGCCEVGPAHIAELVRRLT
;
A
#
# COMPACT_ATOMS: atom_id res chain seq x y z
N MET A 1 23.66 24.72 -25.55
CA MET A 1 22.41 24.11 -26.09
C MET A 1 21.53 23.79 -24.88
N LYS A 2 20.47 24.59 -24.66
CA LYS A 2 19.49 24.32 -23.59
C LYS A 2 18.58 23.19 -24.07
N ARG A 3 18.64 22.04 -23.41
CA ARG A 3 17.63 20.98 -23.59
C ARG A 3 16.31 21.53 -23.05
N THR A 4 15.38 21.82 -23.94
CA THR A 4 13.96 22.01 -23.63
C THR A 4 13.46 20.70 -23.03
N LYS A 5 13.07 20.73 -21.74
CA LYS A 5 12.27 19.64 -21.11
C LYS A 5 10.91 19.65 -21.83
N GLY A 6 10.78 18.84 -22.86
CA GLY A 6 9.48 18.48 -23.41
C GLY A 6 8.73 17.70 -22.31
N ASN A 7 7.52 18.14 -22.04
CA ASN A 7 6.58 17.50 -21.14
C ASN A 7 6.17 16.15 -21.78
N VAL A 8 6.95 15.08 -21.51
CA VAL A 8 6.50 13.72 -21.75
C VAL A 8 5.59 13.43 -20.55
N ALA A 9 4.29 13.60 -20.71
CA ALA A 9 3.32 13.02 -19.83
C ALA A 9 3.57 11.50 -19.86
N GLY A 10 4.34 10.98 -18.93
CA GLY A 10 4.58 9.55 -18.78
C GLY A 10 3.25 8.87 -18.48
N MET A 11 3.03 7.70 -19.06
CA MET A 11 1.84 6.89 -18.77
C MET A 11 1.72 6.67 -17.26
N ILE A 12 0.58 7.06 -16.68
CA ILE A 12 0.32 6.87 -15.25
C ILE A 12 0.07 5.40 -15.00
N THR A 13 0.78 4.83 -14.04
CA THR A 13 0.53 3.47 -13.53
C THR A 13 -0.59 3.53 -12.51
N ILE A 14 -1.70 2.85 -12.77
CA ILE A 14 -2.82 2.74 -11.83
C ILE A 14 -2.62 1.51 -10.95
N LEU A 15 -2.54 1.72 -9.62
CA LEU A 15 -2.58 0.64 -8.63
C LEU A 15 -4.02 0.19 -8.40
N ASP A 16 -4.18 -0.91 -7.69
CA ASP A 16 -5.45 -1.33 -7.11
C ASP A 16 -5.88 -0.42 -5.93
N GLY A 17 -6.88 -0.87 -5.18
CA GLY A 17 -7.44 -0.19 -4.03
C GLY A 17 -7.33 -1.00 -2.74
N GLY A 18 -8.22 -0.73 -1.80
CA GLY A 18 -8.25 -1.30 -0.47
C GLY A 18 -8.71 -2.75 -0.42
N MET A 19 -7.84 -3.71 -0.70
CA MET A 19 -8.13 -5.15 -0.63
C MET A 19 -8.86 -5.54 0.67
N GLY A 20 -8.32 -5.17 1.81
CA GLY A 20 -8.87 -5.56 3.11
C GLY A 20 -10.29 -5.05 3.36
N GLN A 21 -10.61 -3.82 2.95
CA GLN A 21 -11.94 -3.24 3.11
C GLN A 21 -12.95 -3.88 2.15
N GLU A 22 -12.55 -4.17 0.92
CA GLU A 22 -13.39 -4.92 -0.02
C GLU A 22 -13.71 -6.33 0.50
N LEU A 23 -12.75 -7.01 1.10
CA LEU A 23 -12.96 -8.33 1.70
C LEU A 23 -13.95 -8.26 2.87
N ILE A 24 -13.76 -7.28 3.79
CA ILE A 24 -14.67 -7.09 4.92
C ILE A 24 -16.09 -6.74 4.46
N ALA A 25 -16.21 -5.90 3.43
CA ALA A 25 -17.52 -5.52 2.91
C ALA A 25 -18.27 -6.70 2.23
N ARG A 26 -17.57 -7.73 1.78
CA ARG A 26 -18.12 -8.86 1.03
C ARG A 26 -18.25 -10.14 1.84
N THR A 27 -17.44 -10.34 2.89
CA THR A 27 -17.59 -11.49 3.77
C THR A 27 -18.72 -11.29 4.75
N SER A 28 -19.35 -12.40 5.18
CA SER A 28 -20.30 -12.41 6.29
C SER A 28 -19.63 -12.66 7.66
N ALA A 29 -18.30 -12.88 7.66
CA ALA A 29 -17.56 -13.17 8.89
C ALA A 29 -17.32 -11.89 9.72
N GLU A 30 -17.31 -12.04 11.05
CA GLU A 30 -16.95 -10.96 11.95
C GLU A 30 -15.46 -10.58 11.80
N PRO A 31 -15.12 -9.28 11.85
CA PRO A 31 -13.74 -8.84 11.77
C PRO A 31 -12.89 -9.42 12.91
N THR A 32 -11.72 -9.96 12.56
CA THR A 32 -10.74 -10.51 13.51
C THR A 32 -9.45 -9.68 13.52
N PRO A 33 -8.58 -9.83 14.53
CA PRO A 33 -7.24 -9.21 14.51
C PRO A 33 -6.36 -9.65 13.32
N LEU A 34 -6.66 -10.81 12.71
CA LEU A 34 -5.99 -11.28 11.48
C LEU A 34 -6.52 -10.60 10.21
N TRP A 35 -7.63 -9.88 10.31
CA TRP A 35 -8.19 -9.06 9.25
C TRP A 35 -8.33 -9.80 7.91
N ALA A 36 -7.79 -9.25 6.82
CA ALA A 36 -7.82 -9.85 5.48
C ALA A 36 -7.14 -11.24 5.40
N THR A 37 -6.21 -11.56 6.31
CA THR A 37 -5.57 -12.88 6.39
C THR A 37 -6.59 -13.95 6.81
N GLN A 38 -7.50 -13.63 7.74
CA GLN A 38 -8.56 -14.57 8.14
C GLN A 38 -9.51 -14.86 6.97
N VAL A 39 -9.92 -13.82 6.24
CA VAL A 39 -10.79 -14.00 5.06
C VAL A 39 -10.08 -14.87 4.00
N MET A 40 -8.78 -14.70 3.81
CA MET A 40 -8.02 -15.54 2.87
C MET A 40 -7.96 -17.01 3.30
N LEU A 41 -7.88 -17.28 4.62
CA LEU A 41 -7.92 -18.65 5.15
C LEU A 41 -9.27 -19.32 4.93
N ASP A 42 -10.35 -18.59 5.14
CA ASP A 42 -11.70 -19.14 5.13
C ASP A 42 -12.34 -19.10 3.74
N GLU A 43 -12.08 -18.04 2.98
CA GLU A 43 -12.70 -17.74 1.69
C GLU A 43 -11.66 -17.29 0.63
N PRO A 44 -10.66 -18.11 0.26
CA PRO A 44 -9.61 -17.70 -0.70
C PRO A 44 -10.16 -17.29 -2.07
N ALA A 45 -11.31 -17.85 -2.47
CA ALA A 45 -12.01 -17.47 -3.69
C ALA A 45 -12.50 -16.02 -3.66
N LEU A 46 -12.84 -15.48 -2.48
CA LEU A 46 -13.25 -14.09 -2.33
C LEU A 46 -12.07 -13.14 -2.55
N VAL A 47 -10.88 -13.49 -2.04
CA VAL A 47 -9.64 -12.72 -2.30
C VAL A 47 -9.35 -12.67 -3.81
N ARG A 48 -9.52 -13.81 -4.49
CA ARG A 48 -9.37 -13.88 -5.95
C ARG A 48 -10.37 -12.96 -6.66
N ALA A 49 -11.66 -13.02 -6.28
CA ALA A 49 -12.71 -12.19 -6.89
C ALA A 49 -12.42 -10.69 -6.73
N VAL A 50 -11.89 -10.25 -5.58
CA VAL A 50 -11.52 -8.84 -5.38
C VAL A 50 -10.38 -8.43 -6.30
N HIS A 51 -9.34 -9.24 -6.47
CA HIS A 51 -8.27 -8.97 -7.45
C HIS A 51 -8.81 -8.91 -8.88
N ASP A 52 -9.69 -9.86 -9.26
CA ASP A 52 -10.32 -9.89 -10.59
C ASP A 52 -11.11 -8.59 -10.85
N ASP A 53 -11.86 -8.10 -9.85
CA ASP A 53 -12.61 -6.84 -9.96
C ASP A 53 -11.71 -5.62 -10.10
N PHE A 54 -10.57 -5.55 -9.38
CA PHE A 54 -9.62 -4.46 -9.54
C PHE A 54 -8.96 -4.48 -10.92
N PHE A 55 -8.58 -5.64 -11.45
CA PHE A 55 -8.09 -5.75 -12.82
C PHE A 55 -9.17 -5.38 -13.85
N ALA A 56 -10.41 -5.81 -13.65
CA ALA A 56 -11.53 -5.43 -14.51
C ALA A 56 -11.80 -3.91 -14.47
N ALA A 57 -11.56 -3.26 -13.33
CA ALA A 57 -11.59 -1.80 -13.20
C ALA A 57 -10.41 -1.09 -13.89
N GLY A 58 -9.40 -1.83 -14.35
CA GLY A 58 -8.25 -1.32 -15.09
C GLY A 58 -7.00 -1.08 -14.23
N ALA A 59 -6.91 -1.64 -13.03
CA ALA A 59 -5.67 -1.64 -12.24
C ALA A 59 -4.53 -2.29 -13.05
N MET A 60 -3.37 -1.68 -13.03
CA MET A 60 -2.15 -2.17 -13.71
C MET A 60 -1.22 -2.93 -12.76
N VAL A 61 -1.41 -2.77 -11.45
CA VAL A 61 -0.66 -3.46 -10.40
C VAL A 61 -1.64 -3.92 -9.34
N ALA A 62 -1.64 -5.22 -9.04
CA ALA A 62 -2.36 -5.79 -7.91
C ALA A 62 -1.41 -5.95 -6.72
N THR A 63 -1.85 -5.52 -5.55
CA THR A 63 -1.12 -5.67 -4.30
C THR A 63 -1.55 -6.96 -3.62
N ALA A 64 -0.64 -7.94 -3.52
CA ALA A 64 -0.94 -9.24 -2.90
C ALA A 64 -1.40 -9.07 -1.44
N ASN A 65 -2.33 -9.90 -0.99
CA ASN A 65 -2.91 -9.83 0.36
C ASN A 65 -1.92 -10.31 1.46
N THR A 66 -0.69 -9.77 1.44
CA THR A 66 0.40 -10.14 2.35
C THR A 66 0.67 -9.12 3.45
N TYR A 67 0.05 -7.93 3.40
CA TYR A 67 0.26 -6.81 4.32
C TYR A 67 0.21 -7.18 5.80
N ALA A 68 -0.72 -8.05 6.20
CA ALA A 68 -0.95 -8.41 7.59
C ALA A 68 -0.30 -9.74 8.00
N ILE A 69 0.42 -10.42 7.10
CA ILE A 69 1.04 -11.71 7.39
C ILE A 69 2.40 -11.48 8.05
N HIS A 70 2.41 -11.49 9.39
CA HIS A 70 3.58 -11.29 10.23
C HIS A 70 3.55 -12.28 11.41
N HIS A 71 4.70 -12.76 11.86
CA HIS A 71 4.82 -13.70 12.98
C HIS A 71 4.13 -13.20 14.25
N ASP A 72 4.30 -11.93 14.60
CA ASP A 72 3.68 -11.31 15.78
C ASP A 72 2.14 -11.27 15.71
N ARG A 73 1.56 -11.34 14.54
CA ARG A 73 0.11 -11.45 14.36
C ARG A 73 -0.38 -12.90 14.28
N LEU A 74 0.41 -13.80 13.74
CA LEU A 74 0.04 -15.21 13.56
C LEU A 74 0.25 -16.02 14.84
N MET A 75 1.32 -15.72 15.64
CA MET A 75 1.61 -16.41 16.90
C MET A 75 0.45 -16.34 17.90
N PRO A 76 -0.14 -15.17 18.21
CA PRO A 76 -1.29 -15.10 19.12
C PRO A 76 -2.51 -15.88 18.65
N ALA A 77 -2.65 -16.05 17.33
CA ALA A 77 -3.73 -16.83 16.72
C ALA A 77 -3.42 -18.34 16.63
N GLY A 78 -2.22 -18.78 17.02
CA GLY A 78 -1.80 -20.18 16.99
C GLY A 78 -1.60 -20.75 15.59
N ILE A 79 -1.31 -19.90 14.59
CA ILE A 79 -1.16 -20.31 13.18
C ILE A 79 0.16 -19.83 12.55
N ASP A 80 1.17 -19.58 13.36
CA ASP A 80 2.48 -19.12 12.89
C ASP A 80 3.19 -20.14 11.98
N ASP A 81 2.90 -21.41 12.16
CA ASP A 81 3.33 -22.50 11.29
C ASP A 81 2.85 -22.37 9.84
N LYS A 82 1.84 -21.55 9.59
CA LYS A 82 1.32 -21.25 8.26
C LYS A 82 1.96 -20.05 7.58
N PHE A 83 2.91 -19.38 8.22
CA PHE A 83 3.50 -18.11 7.73
C PHE A 83 3.96 -18.20 6.27
N GLU A 84 4.81 -19.17 5.92
CA GLU A 84 5.29 -19.36 4.55
C GLU A 84 4.15 -19.69 3.57
N ALA A 85 3.25 -20.60 3.96
CA ALA A 85 2.12 -21.01 3.13
C ALA A 85 1.16 -19.85 2.83
N LEU A 86 0.92 -18.98 3.82
CA LEU A 86 0.06 -17.81 3.66
C LEU A 86 0.66 -16.78 2.68
N HIS A 87 1.96 -16.50 2.78
CA HIS A 87 2.65 -15.63 1.81
C HIS A 87 2.56 -16.20 0.40
N ARG A 88 2.82 -17.49 0.22
CA ARG A 88 2.72 -18.17 -1.06
C ARG A 88 1.30 -18.09 -1.62
N THR A 89 0.29 -18.48 -0.85
CA THR A 89 -1.11 -18.47 -1.27
C THR A 89 -1.57 -17.08 -1.69
N ALA A 90 -1.26 -16.03 -0.91
CA ALA A 90 -1.64 -14.66 -1.25
C ALA A 90 -1.03 -14.21 -2.60
N CYS A 91 0.25 -14.50 -2.82
CA CYS A 91 0.93 -14.16 -4.08
C CYS A 91 0.38 -14.96 -5.25
N GLU A 92 0.14 -16.26 -5.08
CA GLU A 92 -0.42 -17.15 -6.12
C GLU A 92 -1.82 -16.70 -6.55
N ILE A 93 -2.68 -16.29 -5.60
CA ILE A 93 -4.02 -15.75 -5.90
C ILE A 93 -3.91 -14.49 -6.76
N ALA A 94 -3.05 -13.55 -6.37
CA ALA A 94 -2.85 -12.31 -7.13
C ALA A 94 -2.28 -12.58 -8.54
N CYS A 95 -1.30 -13.49 -8.65
CA CYS A 95 -0.75 -13.92 -9.94
C CYS A 95 -1.80 -14.56 -10.84
N ALA A 96 -2.64 -15.43 -10.28
CA ALA A 96 -3.70 -16.08 -11.05
C ALA A 96 -4.75 -15.05 -11.55
N ALA A 97 -5.03 -13.98 -10.78
CA ALA A 97 -5.91 -12.90 -11.25
C ALA A 97 -5.27 -12.09 -12.37
N ARG A 98 -3.98 -11.71 -12.22
CA ARG A 98 -3.22 -11.05 -13.29
C ARG A 98 -3.19 -11.86 -14.58
N ASP A 99 -2.92 -13.16 -14.47
CA ASP A 99 -2.82 -14.05 -15.64
C ASP A 99 -4.16 -14.19 -16.36
N ALA A 100 -5.27 -14.23 -15.61
CA ALA A 100 -6.62 -14.23 -16.17
C ALA A 100 -6.98 -12.88 -16.83
N ALA A 101 -6.50 -11.77 -16.30
CA ALA A 101 -6.67 -10.45 -16.93
C ALA A 101 -5.80 -10.28 -18.18
N GLY A 102 -4.77 -11.11 -18.38
CA GLY A 102 -3.88 -11.10 -19.54
C GLY A 102 -2.85 -9.96 -19.53
N ALA A 103 -2.82 -9.12 -18.51
CA ALA A 103 -1.89 -8.00 -18.36
C ALA A 103 -1.78 -7.57 -16.89
N GLY A 104 -0.77 -6.76 -16.58
CA GLY A 104 -0.56 -6.20 -15.25
C GLY A 104 0.65 -6.79 -14.54
N ARG A 105 0.86 -6.35 -13.29
CA ARG A 105 1.94 -6.79 -12.40
C ARG A 105 1.38 -7.14 -11.02
N VAL A 106 2.13 -7.91 -10.27
CA VAL A 106 1.83 -8.22 -8.86
C VAL A 106 2.90 -7.60 -7.97
N ALA A 107 2.47 -6.81 -6.99
CA ALA A 107 3.31 -6.27 -5.94
C ALA A 107 3.18 -7.14 -4.68
N GLY A 108 4.31 -7.55 -4.12
CA GLY A 108 4.35 -8.16 -2.79
C GLY A 108 4.28 -7.06 -1.74
N ALA A 109 3.21 -7.04 -0.93
CA ALA A 109 3.02 -6.04 0.11
C ALA A 109 3.90 -6.34 1.34
N LEU A 110 4.59 -5.31 1.82
CA LEU A 110 5.39 -5.34 3.05
C LEU A 110 4.80 -4.33 4.03
N GLY A 111 3.89 -4.80 4.90
CA GLY A 111 3.28 -3.98 5.94
C GLY A 111 4.22 -3.72 7.12
N PRO A 112 3.90 -2.76 8.01
CA PRO A 112 4.71 -2.45 9.18
C PRO A 112 4.67 -3.57 10.22
N LEU A 113 5.85 -3.91 10.80
CA LEU A 113 6.01 -4.97 11.79
C LEU A 113 5.29 -4.68 13.12
N ILE A 114 5.15 -3.42 13.50
CA ILE A 114 4.54 -3.03 14.79
C ILE A 114 3.08 -2.58 14.68
N GLY A 115 2.43 -2.88 13.56
CA GLY A 115 1.05 -2.51 13.28
C GLY A 115 0.89 -1.20 12.50
N SER A 116 -0.26 -1.07 11.85
CA SER A 116 -0.56 0.07 10.97
C SER A 116 -0.57 1.38 11.74
N TYR A 117 0.08 2.40 11.20
CA TYR A 117 0.18 3.78 11.74
C TYR A 117 0.88 3.90 13.11
N ARG A 118 1.32 2.81 13.70
CA ARG A 118 2.02 2.86 14.99
C ARG A 118 3.43 3.41 14.82
N VAL A 119 3.82 4.21 15.79
CA VAL A 119 5.17 4.75 15.94
C VAL A 119 5.76 4.21 17.23
N GLY A 120 6.96 3.66 17.15
CA GLY A 120 7.65 3.04 18.29
C GLY A 120 8.87 2.27 17.83
N PRO A 121 9.66 1.73 18.76
CA PRO A 121 10.86 0.96 18.44
C PRO A 121 10.49 -0.30 17.66
N LEU A 122 11.31 -0.63 16.67
CA LEU A 122 11.20 -1.87 15.93
C LEU A 122 11.86 -3.03 16.72
N PRO A 123 11.47 -4.29 16.42
CA PRO A 123 12.24 -5.46 16.85
C PRO A 123 13.69 -5.35 16.37
N GLU A 124 14.65 -5.83 17.18
CA GLU A 124 16.07 -5.79 16.82
C GLU A 124 16.38 -6.53 15.50
N ASP A 125 15.59 -7.55 15.19
CA ASP A 125 15.68 -8.37 13.97
C ASP A 125 14.77 -7.87 12.82
N ALA A 126 14.26 -6.63 12.88
CA ALA A 126 13.31 -6.08 11.91
C ALA A 126 13.76 -6.24 10.45
N VAL A 127 15.03 -5.97 10.15
CA VAL A 127 15.59 -6.11 8.80
C VAL A 127 15.52 -7.57 8.33
N GLU A 128 15.83 -8.52 9.22
CA GLU A 128 15.81 -9.94 8.90
C GLU A 128 14.38 -10.45 8.67
N ARG A 129 13.41 -9.99 9.45
CA ARG A 129 11.98 -10.31 9.24
C ARG A 129 11.50 -9.81 7.87
N PHE A 130 11.84 -8.60 7.47
CA PHE A 130 11.53 -8.12 6.11
C PHE A 130 12.27 -8.94 5.04
N ARG A 131 13.52 -9.33 5.27
CA ARG A 131 14.28 -10.17 4.33
C ARG A 131 13.65 -11.54 4.16
N GLU A 132 13.16 -12.15 5.24
CA GLU A 132 12.44 -13.42 5.20
C GLU A 132 11.17 -13.30 4.35
N ILE A 133 10.34 -12.29 4.57
CA ILE A 133 9.13 -12.03 3.78
C ILE A 133 9.49 -11.85 2.30
N CYS A 134 10.48 -11.03 2.00
CA CYS A 134 10.92 -10.79 0.63
C CYS A 134 11.43 -12.07 -0.06
N ARG A 135 12.18 -12.92 0.65
CA ARG A 135 12.64 -14.22 0.14
C ARG A 135 11.49 -15.13 -0.26
N LEU A 136 10.39 -15.14 0.50
CA LEU A 136 9.20 -15.93 0.20
C LEU A 136 8.42 -15.39 -0.99
N GLN A 137 8.31 -14.07 -1.11
CA GLN A 137 7.52 -13.42 -2.15
C GLN A 137 8.27 -13.27 -3.48
N ALA A 138 9.59 -13.03 -3.47
CA ALA A 138 10.39 -12.70 -4.65
C ALA A 138 10.20 -13.64 -5.86
N PRO A 139 10.05 -14.96 -5.71
CA PRO A 139 9.82 -15.86 -6.86
C PRO A 139 8.47 -15.65 -7.56
N LEU A 140 7.51 -15.02 -6.89
CA LEU A 140 6.11 -14.93 -7.33
C LEU A 140 5.69 -13.52 -7.76
N VAL A 141 6.37 -12.46 -7.27
CA VAL A 141 5.95 -11.08 -7.50
C VAL A 141 6.85 -10.34 -8.47
N ASP A 142 6.35 -9.26 -9.05
CA ASP A 142 7.09 -8.42 -10.01
C ASP A 142 7.85 -7.30 -9.33
N LEU A 143 7.42 -6.87 -8.14
CA LEU A 143 8.04 -5.81 -7.32
C LEU A 143 7.65 -5.99 -5.86
N PHE A 144 8.36 -5.30 -4.96
CA PHE A 144 7.94 -5.13 -3.58
C PHE A 144 7.31 -3.75 -3.38
N LEU A 145 6.18 -3.71 -2.69
CA LEU A 145 5.52 -2.49 -2.24
C LEU A 145 5.55 -2.43 -0.72
N ILE A 146 6.47 -1.63 -0.19
CA ILE A 146 6.49 -1.28 1.23
C ILE A 146 5.34 -0.33 1.48
N GLU A 147 4.48 -0.63 2.46
CA GLU A 147 3.26 0.14 2.70
C GLU A 147 3.21 0.70 4.11
N THR A 148 2.70 1.93 4.23
CA THR A 148 2.33 2.57 5.49
C THR A 148 3.50 2.71 6.47
N ALA A 149 4.73 2.89 5.96
CA ALA A 149 5.86 3.19 6.80
C ALA A 149 5.62 4.56 7.49
N SER A 150 5.49 4.53 8.82
CA SER A 150 5.07 5.68 9.64
C SER A 150 6.24 6.43 10.28
N SER A 151 7.47 5.91 10.14
CA SER A 151 8.72 6.54 10.61
C SER A 151 9.88 6.26 9.64
N LEU A 152 10.95 7.04 9.75
CA LEU A 152 12.18 6.80 8.99
C LEU A 152 12.82 5.44 9.34
N GLU A 153 12.73 5.04 10.59
CA GLU A 153 13.25 3.74 11.04
C GLU A 153 12.52 2.59 10.34
N GLN A 154 11.19 2.62 10.27
CA GLN A 154 10.38 1.62 9.55
C GLN A 154 10.73 1.59 8.07
N ALA A 155 10.79 2.75 7.41
CA ALA A 155 11.16 2.86 6.00
C ALA A 155 12.55 2.26 5.72
N ARG A 156 13.55 2.59 6.55
CA ARG A 156 14.92 2.08 6.40
C ARG A 156 15.01 0.57 6.61
N ALA A 157 14.36 0.05 7.64
CA ALA A 157 14.38 -1.39 7.93
C ALA A 157 13.74 -2.21 6.80
N ALA A 158 12.56 -1.77 6.31
CA ALA A 158 11.87 -2.45 5.23
C ALA A 158 12.67 -2.40 3.91
N VAL A 159 13.23 -1.24 3.54
CA VAL A 159 14.08 -1.10 2.35
C VAL A 159 15.35 -1.96 2.47
N ALA A 160 15.98 -2.01 3.65
CA ALA A 160 17.15 -2.85 3.87
C ALA A 160 16.82 -4.34 3.73
N GLY A 161 15.68 -4.79 4.24
CA GLY A 161 15.22 -6.17 4.10
C GLY A 161 14.86 -6.54 2.66
N ALA A 162 14.23 -5.61 1.92
CA ALA A 162 13.84 -5.82 0.52
C ALA A 162 15.03 -5.78 -0.46
N THR A 163 16.16 -5.20 -0.05
CA THR A 163 17.34 -5.08 -0.91
C THR A 163 18.00 -6.44 -1.14
N GLY A 164 18.41 -6.72 -2.41
CA GLY A 164 19.17 -7.93 -2.78
C GLY A 164 18.33 -9.08 -3.34
N HIS A 165 17.07 -8.84 -3.65
CA HIS A 165 16.16 -9.83 -4.25
C HIS A 165 15.87 -9.61 -5.73
N ASP A 166 16.62 -8.72 -6.42
CA ASP A 166 16.48 -8.41 -7.85
C ASP A 166 15.06 -8.01 -8.27
N LYS A 167 14.36 -7.33 -7.37
CA LYS A 167 13.01 -6.77 -7.60
C LYS A 167 13.01 -5.27 -7.37
N PRO A 168 12.25 -4.51 -8.18
CA PRO A 168 11.99 -3.10 -7.89
C PRO A 168 11.37 -2.94 -6.50
N ILE A 169 11.79 -1.89 -5.78
CA ILE A 169 11.29 -1.55 -4.45
C ILE A 169 10.54 -0.23 -4.54
N TRP A 170 9.25 -0.26 -4.29
CA TRP A 170 8.42 0.93 -4.14
C TRP A 170 8.16 1.16 -2.66
N LEU A 171 8.49 2.37 -2.19
CA LEU A 171 8.32 2.75 -0.79
C LEU A 171 7.09 3.62 -0.62
N GLY A 172 6.07 3.13 0.05
CA GLY A 172 4.91 3.86 0.52
C GLY A 172 5.09 4.29 1.98
N VAL A 173 5.00 5.60 2.22
CA VAL A 173 5.05 6.17 3.57
C VAL A 173 3.70 6.80 3.94
N SER A 174 3.35 6.72 5.23
CA SER A 174 2.15 7.36 5.75
C SER A 174 2.52 8.67 6.46
N VAL A 175 1.85 9.74 6.04
CA VAL A 175 2.06 11.09 6.60
C VAL A 175 1.01 11.42 7.66
N ASP A 176 1.28 12.42 8.47
CA ASP A 176 0.33 12.94 9.44
C ASP A 176 -0.88 13.57 8.72
N ASP A 177 -2.10 13.24 9.16
CA ASP A 177 -3.32 13.69 8.51
C ASP A 177 -3.59 15.20 8.68
N GLN A 178 -2.91 15.88 9.63
CA GLN A 178 -3.01 17.33 9.86
C GLN A 178 -1.83 18.10 9.25
N ASP A 179 -0.67 17.46 9.11
CA ASP A 179 0.55 18.03 8.53
C ASP A 179 1.22 17.03 7.58
N GLY A 180 0.73 16.95 6.36
CA GLY A 180 1.24 16.04 5.33
C GLY A 180 2.71 16.23 4.96
N THR A 181 3.39 17.26 5.49
CA THR A 181 4.84 17.46 5.32
C THR A 181 5.69 16.62 6.28
N LYS A 182 5.04 15.89 7.19
CA LYS A 182 5.68 15.02 8.20
C LYS A 182 5.17 13.61 8.11
N LEU A 183 6.02 12.64 8.45
CA LEU A 183 5.60 11.29 8.76
C LEU A 183 4.74 11.28 10.03
N ARG A 184 3.99 10.20 10.28
CA ARG A 184 3.20 10.06 11.52
C ARG A 184 4.06 10.10 12.79
N SER A 185 5.35 9.80 12.70
CA SER A 185 6.34 9.96 13.76
C SER A 185 6.70 11.42 14.07
N GLY A 186 6.28 12.38 13.22
CA GLY A 186 6.65 13.79 13.32
C GLY A 186 7.95 14.13 12.61
N GLU A 187 8.68 13.17 12.06
CA GLU A 187 9.91 13.40 11.28
C GLU A 187 9.58 14.08 9.94
N PRO A 188 10.42 15.02 9.46
CA PRO A 188 10.20 15.68 8.17
C PRO A 188 10.17 14.67 7.02
N LEU A 189 9.16 14.76 6.15
CA LEU A 189 9.00 13.87 4.99
C LEU A 189 10.20 13.95 4.02
N GLU A 190 10.83 15.10 3.89
CA GLU A 190 12.02 15.25 3.03
C GLU A 190 13.20 14.38 3.46
N GLU A 191 13.29 13.95 4.73
CA GLU A 191 14.34 13.04 5.21
C GLU A 191 14.20 11.65 4.59
N VAL A 192 13.00 11.23 4.17
CA VAL A 192 12.79 9.98 3.44
C VAL A 192 13.60 9.98 2.14
N MET A 193 13.56 11.09 1.38
CA MET A 193 14.29 11.21 0.12
C MET A 193 15.81 11.11 0.30
N ARG A 194 16.32 11.63 1.43
CA ARG A 194 17.76 11.64 1.74
C ARG A 194 18.26 10.28 2.19
N THR A 195 17.41 9.48 2.81
CA THR A 195 17.82 8.28 3.56
C THR A 195 17.47 6.96 2.90
N THR A 196 16.69 6.98 1.80
CA THR A 196 16.25 5.79 1.08
C THR A 196 16.72 5.80 -0.37
N SER A 197 18.03 5.57 -0.59
CA SER A 197 18.62 5.62 -1.94
C SER A 197 18.33 4.40 -2.82
N LYS A 198 17.93 3.27 -2.22
CA LYS A 198 17.73 1.99 -2.91
C LYS A 198 16.26 1.68 -3.22
N ILE A 199 15.49 2.70 -3.59
CA ILE A 199 14.10 2.54 -4.00
C ILE A 199 13.91 3.02 -5.43
N ASP A 200 12.99 2.37 -6.16
CA ASP A 200 12.67 2.70 -7.54
C ASP A 200 11.50 3.69 -7.67
N ALA A 201 10.65 3.78 -6.63
CA ALA A 201 9.60 4.79 -6.53
C ALA A 201 9.34 5.18 -5.07
N LEU A 202 8.89 6.44 -4.86
CA LEU A 202 8.46 6.95 -3.55
C LEU A 202 6.99 7.33 -3.61
N LEU A 203 6.19 6.74 -2.72
CA LEU A 203 4.75 6.92 -2.69
C LEU A 203 4.31 7.44 -1.33
N ILE A 204 3.20 8.18 -1.30
CA ILE A 204 2.51 8.51 -0.05
C ILE A 204 1.20 7.73 -0.03
N ASN A 205 1.00 6.95 1.04
CA ASN A 205 -0.18 6.10 1.13
C ASN A 205 -0.88 6.17 2.49
N CYS A 206 -2.10 5.67 2.49
CA CYS A 206 -2.88 5.47 3.72
C CYS A 206 -2.93 6.69 4.65
N SER A 207 -3.07 7.85 4.04
CA SER A 207 -3.29 9.16 4.67
C SER A 207 -4.45 9.84 3.96
N THR A 208 -5.02 10.87 4.53
CA THR A 208 -6.11 11.61 3.87
C THR A 208 -5.66 12.23 2.54
N PRO A 209 -6.52 12.36 1.53
CA PRO A 209 -6.15 12.94 0.23
C PRO A 209 -5.55 14.35 0.33
N GLU A 210 -5.99 15.13 1.32
CA GLU A 210 -5.48 16.47 1.61
C GLU A 210 -4.03 16.41 2.11
N ALA A 211 -3.74 15.53 3.07
CA ALA A 211 -2.39 15.35 3.60
C ALA A 211 -1.45 14.75 2.55
N VAL A 212 -1.95 13.81 1.72
CA VAL A 212 -1.23 13.28 0.57
C VAL A 212 -0.83 14.41 -0.39
N SER A 213 -1.76 15.32 -0.71
CA SER A 213 -1.47 16.46 -1.61
C SER A 213 -0.36 17.36 -1.07
N ALA A 214 -0.40 17.66 0.23
CA ALA A 214 0.66 18.43 0.89
C ALA A 214 2.02 17.70 0.88
N GLY A 215 2.01 16.39 1.13
CA GLY A 215 3.21 15.57 1.08
C GLY A 215 3.81 15.43 -0.31
N LEU A 216 2.97 15.33 -1.35
CA LEU A 216 3.43 15.30 -2.74
C LEU A 216 4.17 16.59 -3.13
N ASP A 217 3.75 17.76 -2.60
CA ASP A 217 4.50 19.01 -2.79
C ASP A 217 5.95 18.93 -2.27
N VAL A 218 6.18 18.14 -1.24
CA VAL A 218 7.53 17.89 -0.71
C VAL A 218 8.30 16.94 -1.62
N ILE A 219 7.71 15.77 -1.96
CA ILE A 219 8.45 14.70 -2.66
C ILE A 219 8.54 14.87 -4.18
N LYS A 220 7.78 15.77 -4.79
CA LYS A 220 7.82 16.03 -6.26
C LYS A 220 9.19 16.45 -6.78
N THR A 221 10.09 16.85 -5.90
CA THR A 221 11.49 17.19 -6.24
C THR A 221 12.43 15.98 -6.25
N ALA A 222 11.93 14.79 -5.90
CA ALA A 222 12.71 13.56 -5.97
C ALA A 222 13.16 13.27 -7.42
N ASP A 223 14.33 12.70 -7.58
CA ASP A 223 14.92 12.32 -8.86
C ASP A 223 14.42 10.96 -9.40
N ARG A 224 13.28 10.50 -8.91
CA ARG A 224 12.68 9.19 -9.19
C ARG A 224 11.16 9.28 -9.34
N PRO A 225 10.49 8.26 -9.92
CA PRO A 225 9.05 8.16 -9.93
C PRO A 225 8.45 8.35 -8.54
N PHE A 226 7.37 9.11 -8.45
CA PHE A 226 6.63 9.29 -7.22
C PHE A 226 5.12 9.21 -7.46
N GLY A 227 4.37 9.01 -6.40
CA GLY A 227 2.93 8.86 -6.53
C GLY A 227 2.18 8.79 -5.21
N ALA A 228 0.91 8.38 -5.29
CA ALA A 228 0.00 8.39 -4.16
C ALA A 228 -1.10 7.34 -4.27
N TYR A 229 -1.51 6.80 -3.10
CA TYR A 229 -2.72 6.01 -2.93
C TYR A 229 -3.29 6.27 -1.53
N ALA A 230 -4.17 7.29 -1.46
CA ALA A 230 -4.77 7.76 -0.22
C ALA A 230 -5.84 6.81 0.32
N ASN A 231 -6.21 6.96 1.59
CA ASN A 231 -7.36 6.27 2.16
C ASN A 231 -8.63 7.14 2.13
N GLY A 232 -9.78 6.49 2.32
CA GLY A 232 -11.08 7.13 2.42
C GLY A 232 -11.60 7.23 3.85
N PHE A 233 -10.75 7.18 4.88
CA PHE A 233 -11.16 7.40 6.26
C PHE A 233 -11.24 8.89 6.61
N THR A 234 -12.11 9.23 7.55
CA THR A 234 -12.21 10.61 8.07
C THR A 234 -10.94 11.04 8.79
N ARG A 235 -10.35 10.13 9.55
CA ARG A 235 -9.05 10.26 10.23
C ARG A 235 -8.63 8.93 10.85
N ILE A 236 -7.35 8.75 11.10
CA ILE A 236 -6.84 7.66 11.94
C ILE A 236 -6.99 8.06 13.41
N THR A 237 -7.76 7.27 14.18
CA THR A 237 -8.05 7.58 15.59
C THR A 237 -6.93 7.07 16.51
N LYS A 238 -6.81 7.69 17.71
CA LYS A 238 -5.85 7.22 18.72
C LYS A 238 -6.18 5.83 19.25
N SER A 239 -7.45 5.43 19.25
CA SER A 239 -7.88 4.09 19.64
C SER A 239 -7.43 3.04 18.62
N PHE A 240 -7.51 3.34 17.33
CA PHE A 240 -7.11 2.42 16.27
C PHE A 240 -5.62 2.04 16.30
N VAL A 241 -4.75 2.90 16.81
CA VAL A 241 -3.30 2.58 16.93
C VAL A 241 -2.97 1.75 18.18
N GLN A 242 -3.97 1.40 19.01
CA GLN A 242 -3.77 0.52 20.15
C GLN A 242 -3.73 -0.95 19.73
N GLU A 243 -3.24 -1.82 20.62
CA GLU A 243 -3.20 -3.25 20.37
C GLU A 243 -4.61 -3.86 20.38
N GLY A 244 -4.89 -4.74 19.41
CA GLY A 244 -6.19 -5.41 19.27
C GLY A 244 -7.29 -4.57 18.60
N ALA A 245 -7.01 -3.34 18.21
CA ALA A 245 -7.97 -2.51 17.48
C ALA A 245 -8.32 -3.11 16.11
N THR A 246 -9.57 -2.93 15.71
CA THR A 246 -10.07 -3.38 14.40
C THR A 246 -10.51 -2.17 13.56
N VAL A 247 -10.61 -2.36 12.25
CA VAL A 247 -11.05 -1.31 11.32
C VAL A 247 -12.45 -0.73 11.59
N SER A 248 -13.28 -1.43 12.39
CA SER A 248 -14.58 -0.93 12.82
C SER A 248 -14.51 0.35 13.69
N GLU A 249 -13.32 0.70 14.21
CA GLU A 249 -13.09 1.95 14.93
C GLU A 249 -12.84 3.16 14.01
N LEU A 250 -12.74 2.92 12.70
CA LEU A 250 -12.55 3.95 11.70
C LEU A 250 -13.85 4.23 10.95
N SER A 251 -14.08 5.46 10.57
CA SER A 251 -15.25 5.87 9.82
C SER A 251 -14.88 6.26 8.40
N ALA A 252 -15.54 5.67 7.43
CA ALA A 252 -15.41 6.06 6.03
C ALA A 252 -15.91 7.49 5.79
N ARG A 253 -15.29 8.19 4.86
CA ARG A 253 -15.73 9.51 4.39
C ARG A 253 -16.91 9.36 3.43
N SER A 254 -18.01 10.00 3.74
CA SER A 254 -19.20 10.02 2.88
C SER A 254 -19.08 11.00 1.70
N ASP A 255 -18.13 11.94 1.76
CA ASP A 255 -17.87 12.95 0.73
C ASP A 255 -16.84 12.50 -0.33
N LEU A 256 -16.20 11.36 -0.15
CA LEU A 256 -15.15 10.87 -1.02
C LEU A 256 -15.69 9.82 -2.01
N SER A 257 -16.62 10.24 -2.86
CA SER A 257 -17.11 9.41 -3.97
C SER A 257 -15.99 9.12 -4.98
N PRO A 258 -16.16 8.13 -5.90
CA PRO A 258 -15.20 7.90 -6.98
C PRO A 258 -14.81 9.17 -7.75
N ALA A 259 -15.79 10.03 -8.05
CA ALA A 259 -15.53 11.29 -8.75
C ALA A 259 -14.71 12.27 -7.89
N ALA A 260 -15.06 12.43 -6.60
CA ALA A 260 -14.33 13.32 -5.69
C ALA A 260 -12.89 12.81 -5.43
N TYR A 261 -12.69 11.49 -5.33
CA TYR A 261 -11.35 10.91 -5.21
C TYR A 261 -10.53 11.17 -6.48
N ALA A 262 -11.15 11.03 -7.65
CA ALA A 262 -10.47 11.28 -8.92
C ALA A 262 -10.08 12.75 -9.12
N ASP A 263 -10.80 13.72 -8.52
CA ASP A 263 -10.39 15.13 -8.52
C ASP A 263 -9.04 15.33 -7.82
N PHE A 264 -8.81 14.64 -6.69
CA PHE A 264 -7.49 14.61 -6.04
C PHE A 264 -6.44 13.93 -6.92
N ALA A 265 -6.76 12.80 -7.52
CA ALA A 265 -5.84 12.06 -8.37
C ALA A 265 -5.40 12.85 -9.61
N GLU A 266 -6.31 13.59 -10.27
CA GLU A 266 -5.95 14.52 -11.34
C GLU A 266 -5.02 15.63 -10.85
N HIS A 267 -5.25 16.15 -9.64
CA HIS A 267 -4.34 17.13 -9.04
C HIS A 267 -2.95 16.53 -8.83
N TRP A 268 -2.84 15.31 -8.28
CA TRP A 268 -1.57 14.62 -8.08
C TRP A 268 -0.84 14.34 -9.42
N ALA A 269 -1.59 13.94 -10.44
CA ALA A 269 -1.04 13.75 -11.79
C ALA A 269 -0.47 15.08 -12.37
N LYS A 270 -1.17 16.19 -12.17
CA LYS A 270 -0.69 17.53 -12.56
C LYS A 270 0.57 17.97 -11.80
N MET A 271 0.75 17.48 -10.58
CA MET A 271 1.99 17.69 -9.80
C MET A 271 3.16 16.82 -10.30
N GLY A 272 2.89 15.84 -11.16
CA GLY A 272 3.89 14.95 -11.75
C GLY A 272 3.89 13.53 -11.18
N ALA A 273 2.91 13.16 -10.35
CA ALA A 273 2.77 11.79 -9.89
C ALA A 273 2.52 10.85 -11.07
N THR A 274 3.26 9.75 -11.13
CA THR A 274 3.19 8.74 -12.20
C THR A 274 2.68 7.39 -11.73
N ILE A 275 2.42 7.23 -10.43
CA ILE A 275 1.88 6.01 -9.83
C ILE A 275 0.73 6.46 -8.92
N ILE A 276 -0.50 6.06 -9.25
CA ILE A 276 -1.70 6.52 -8.53
C ILE A 276 -2.62 5.31 -8.32
N GLY A 277 -3.22 5.22 -7.15
CA GLY A 277 -4.17 4.17 -6.80
C GLY A 277 -5.01 4.51 -5.59
N GLY A 278 -5.46 3.51 -4.86
CA GLY A 278 -6.23 3.67 -3.64
C GLY A 278 -5.72 2.80 -2.50
N CYS A 279 -6.02 3.20 -1.28
CA CYS A 279 -5.83 2.42 -0.07
C CYS A 279 -7.19 2.08 0.55
N CYS A 280 -7.30 1.97 1.85
CA CYS A 280 -8.57 1.66 2.54
C CYS A 280 -9.73 2.53 2.06
N GLU A 281 -10.94 1.97 1.95
CA GLU A 281 -12.18 2.60 1.48
C GLU A 281 -12.16 3.04 -0.01
N VAL A 282 -11.14 2.69 -0.77
CA VAL A 282 -11.05 2.96 -2.20
C VAL A 282 -11.24 1.66 -2.98
N GLY A 283 -12.46 1.40 -3.43
CA GLY A 283 -12.85 0.16 -4.10
C GLY A 283 -12.76 0.21 -5.63
N PRO A 284 -13.18 -0.86 -6.34
CA PRO A 284 -13.09 -0.98 -7.80
C PRO A 284 -13.73 0.17 -8.57
N ALA A 285 -14.84 0.74 -8.09
CA ALA A 285 -15.50 1.88 -8.72
C ALA A 285 -14.61 3.14 -8.74
N HIS A 286 -13.81 3.34 -7.69
CA HIS A 286 -12.85 4.43 -7.63
C HIS A 286 -11.74 4.21 -8.66
N ILE A 287 -11.19 2.99 -8.73
CA ILE A 287 -10.13 2.64 -9.68
C ILE A 287 -10.62 2.80 -11.13
N ALA A 288 -11.84 2.36 -11.45
CA ALA A 288 -12.42 2.57 -12.77
C ALA A 288 -12.51 4.07 -13.14
N GLU A 289 -12.87 4.93 -12.17
CA GLU A 289 -12.93 6.36 -12.39
C GLU A 289 -11.53 6.98 -12.58
N LEU A 290 -10.51 6.49 -11.83
CA LEU A 290 -9.12 6.88 -12.05
C LEU A 290 -8.64 6.54 -13.47
N VAL A 291 -8.89 5.30 -13.91
CA VAL A 291 -8.54 4.87 -15.28
C VAL A 291 -9.20 5.76 -16.31
N ARG A 292 -10.52 6.01 -16.18
CA ARG A 292 -11.28 6.85 -17.11
C ARG A 292 -10.71 8.26 -17.26
N ARG A 293 -10.14 8.85 -16.17
CA ARG A 293 -9.67 10.24 -16.16
C ARG A 293 -8.19 10.40 -16.43
N LEU A 294 -7.38 9.38 -16.13
CA LEU A 294 -5.92 9.52 -16.10
C LEU A 294 -5.24 8.74 -17.23
N THR A 295 -5.94 7.83 -17.89
CA THR A 295 -5.44 7.03 -19.02
C THR A 295 -6.29 7.22 -20.26
#